data_cc5ed8b552bf2f4f93355b7ab0c305c2
#
_entry.id   cc5ed8b552bf2f4f93355b7ab0c305c2
#
_cell.length_a   1.000
_cell.length_b   1.000
_cell.length_c   1.000
_cell.angle_alpha   90.00
_cell.angle_beta   90.00
_cell.angle_gamma   90.00
#
_symmetry.space_group_name_H-M   'P 1'
#
loop_
_entity.id
_entity.type
_entity.pdbx_description
1 polymer ?
#
loop_
_entity_poly.entity_id
_entity_poly.type
_entity_poly.pdbx_seq_one_letter_code
_entity_poly.pdbx_strand_id
1 'polypeptide(L)' 'MALNTFIDNIKKEGYIVTVYKNEEKRVFKVKVANEKTGANIVQFIPFDRCVGTQASWEFLIRRTVCDILNDLKAGTYA' A
#
# COMPACT_ATOMS: atom_id res chain seq x y z
N MET A 1 2.49 0.31 -15.71
CA MET A 1 3.55 -0.13 -14.79
C MET A 1 3.07 -1.29 -13.95
N ALA A 2 3.83 -2.36 -13.87
CA ALA A 2 3.48 -3.50 -13.04
C ALA A 2 3.58 -3.12 -11.55
N LEU A 3 2.75 -3.75 -10.72
CA LEU A 3 2.73 -3.46 -9.30
C LEU A 3 4.10 -3.69 -8.64
N ASN A 4 4.78 -4.76 -9.00
CA ASN A 4 6.11 -5.06 -8.45
C ASN A 4 7.13 -3.97 -8.78
N THR A 5 7.10 -3.44 -10.00
CA THR A 5 7.98 -2.35 -10.39
C THR A 5 7.69 -1.09 -9.60
N PHE A 6 6.40 -0.80 -9.38
CA PHE A 6 5.97 0.33 -8.56
C PHE A 6 6.48 0.21 -7.13
N ILE A 7 6.35 -0.98 -6.53
CA ILE A 7 6.82 -1.23 -5.16
C ILE A 7 8.35 -1.11 -5.08
N ASP A 8 9.07 -1.64 -6.08
CA ASP A 8 10.53 -1.56 -6.13
C ASP A 8 11.01 -0.12 -6.24
N ASN A 9 10.32 0.72 -7.00
CA ASN A 9 10.66 2.14 -7.12
C ASN A 9 10.49 2.86 -5.79
N ILE A 10 9.45 2.53 -5.05
CA ILE A 10 9.21 3.12 -3.72
C ILE A 10 10.29 2.66 -2.74
N LYS A 11 10.72 1.41 -2.83
CA LYS A 11 11.80 0.88 -1.98
C LYS A 11 13.08 1.66 -2.18
N LYS A 12 13.38 2.09 -3.40
CA LYS A 12 14.56 2.91 -3.69
C LYS A 12 14.52 4.26 -2.99
N GLU A 13 13.33 4.74 -2.66
CA GLU A 13 13.14 6.00 -1.92
C GLU A 13 13.23 5.82 -0.40
N GLY A 14 13.43 4.59 0.08
CA GLY A 14 13.56 4.31 1.51
C GLY A 14 12.27 3.89 2.19
N TYR A 15 11.29 3.43 1.44
CA TYR A 15 10.01 2.95 1.98
C TYR A 15 9.79 1.50 1.61
N ILE A 16 9.29 0.73 2.56
CA ILE A 16 8.98 -0.69 2.36
C ILE A 16 7.47 -0.83 2.28
N VAL A 17 7.00 -1.39 1.17
CA VAL A 17 5.58 -1.65 0.92
C VAL A 17 5.33 -3.14 1.07
N THR A 18 4.37 -3.49 1.92
CA THR A 18 3.92 -4.87 2.08
C THR A 18 2.44 -4.94 1.76
N VAL A 19 2.06 -5.84 0.86
CA VAL A 19 0.67 -6.09 0.51
C VAL A 19 0.35 -7.52 0.85
N TYR A 20 -0.66 -7.72 1.68
CA TYR A 20 -1.08 -9.03 2.14
C TYR A 20 -2.56 -9.23 1.83
N LYS A 21 -2.88 -10.34 1.18
CA LYS A 21 -4.25 -10.72 0.88
C LYS A 21 -4.77 -11.64 1.98
N ASN A 22 -5.79 -11.19 2.70
CA ASN A 22 -6.44 -12.00 3.73
C ASN A 22 -7.79 -12.47 3.20
N GLU A 23 -7.84 -13.72 2.75
CA GLU A 23 -9.06 -14.29 2.18
C GLU A 23 -10.12 -14.57 3.23
N GLU A 24 -9.71 -14.86 4.45
CA GLU A 24 -10.63 -15.14 5.55
C GLU A 24 -11.44 -13.90 5.91
N LYS A 25 -10.79 -12.75 6.02
CA LYS A 25 -11.46 -11.48 6.34
C LYS A 25 -11.87 -10.72 5.10
N ARG A 26 -11.49 -11.21 3.92
CA ARG A 26 -11.81 -10.62 2.62
C ARG A 26 -11.34 -9.17 2.53
N VAL A 27 -10.09 -8.95 2.88
CA VAL A 27 -9.45 -7.64 2.80
C VAL A 27 -8.01 -7.78 2.32
N PHE A 28 -7.51 -6.70 1.68
CA PHE A 28 -6.08 -6.54 1.46
C PHE A 28 -5.52 -5.66 2.57
N LYS A 29 -4.41 -6.08 3.16
CA LYS A 29 -3.68 -5.27 4.13
C LYS A 29 -2.52 -4.62 3.40
N VAL A 30 -2.46 -3.29 3.41
CA VAL A 30 -1.40 -2.52 2.78
C VAL A 30 -0.64 -1.79 3.88
N LYS A 31 0.65 -2.06 3.97
CA LYS A 31 1.53 -1.44 4.97
C LYS A 31 2.66 -0.74 4.25
N VAL A 32 2.92 0.50 4.61
CA VAL A 32 4.09 1.24 4.15
C VAL A 32 4.86 1.72 5.35
N ALA A 33 6.16 1.42 5.38
CA ALA A 33 7.04 1.78 6.48
C ALA A 33 8.21 2.61 5.97
N ASN A 34 8.59 3.62 6.75
CA ASN A 34 9.82 4.35 6.50
C ASN A 34 10.98 3.54 7.10
N GLU A 35 11.90 3.10 6.25
CA GLU A 35 12.99 2.23 6.64
C GLU A 35 13.92 2.88 7.67
N LYS A 36 14.10 4.21 7.61
CA LYS A 36 15.00 4.93 8.49
C LYS A 36 14.40 5.21 9.86
N THR A 37 13.14 5.61 9.90
CA THR A 37 12.49 6.05 11.15
C THR A 37 11.66 4.97 11.81
N GLY A 38 11.29 3.94 11.07
CA GLY A 38 10.38 2.90 11.55
C GLY A 38 8.92 3.33 11.55
N ALA A 39 8.62 4.58 11.20
CA ALA A 39 7.23 5.04 11.10
C ALA A 39 6.49 4.25 10.02
N ASN A 40 5.27 3.83 10.32
CA ASN A 40 4.50 3.05 9.36
C ASN A 40 3.02 3.35 9.49
N ILE A 41 2.31 3.10 8.39
CA ILE A 41 0.85 3.21 8.32
C ILE A 41 0.33 1.95 7.66
N VAL A 42 -0.76 1.42 8.22
CA VAL A 42 -1.44 0.25 7.68
C VAL A 42 -2.85 0.66 7.29
N GLN A 43 -3.27 0.25 6.10
CA GLN A 43 -4.65 0.42 5.66
C GLN A 43 -5.20 -0.89 5.12
N PHE A 44 -6.50 -1.06 5.24
CA PHE A 44 -7.20 -2.25 4.76
C PHE A 44 -8.12 -1.86 3.62
N ILE A 45 -8.09 -2.65 2.55
CA ILE A 45 -8.96 -2.46 1.40
C ILE A 45 -9.90 -3.67 1.35
N PRO A 46 -11.21 -3.49 1.63
CA PRO A 46 -12.16 -4.60 1.51
C PRO A 46 -12.24 -5.11 0.07
N PHE A 47 -12.43 -6.41 -0.10
CA PHE A 47 -12.57 -7.01 -1.43
C PHE A 47 -13.72 -6.38 -2.22
N ASP A 48 -14.77 -5.96 -1.51
CA ASP A 48 -15.94 -5.33 -2.15
C ASP A 48 -15.58 -4.05 -2.92
N ARG A 49 -14.51 -3.39 -2.54
CA ARG A 49 -14.02 -2.21 -3.25
C ARG A 49 -13.16 -2.58 -4.45
N CYS A 50 -12.69 -3.82 -4.50
CA CYS A 50 -11.85 -4.32 -5.58
C CYS A 50 -12.72 -5.02 -6.61
N VAL A 51 -13.70 -4.30 -7.17
CA VAL A 51 -14.64 -4.86 -8.13
C VAL A 51 -13.99 -4.87 -9.51
N GLY A 52 -14.13 -6.00 -10.21
CA GLY A 52 -13.66 -6.10 -11.58
C GLY A 52 -12.40 -6.95 -11.70
N THR A 53 -11.52 -6.58 -12.60
CA THR A 53 -10.34 -7.35 -12.95
C THR A 53 -9.19 -7.12 -11.97
N GLN A 54 -8.16 -7.95 -12.07
CA GLN A 54 -6.94 -7.78 -11.28
C GLN A 54 -6.31 -6.40 -11.47
N ALA A 55 -6.46 -5.82 -12.65
CA ALA A 55 -5.95 -4.47 -12.92
C ALA A 55 -6.59 -3.43 -12.00
N SER A 56 -7.86 -3.60 -11.66
CA SER A 56 -8.56 -2.71 -10.72
C SER A 56 -8.01 -2.84 -9.31
N TRP A 57 -7.67 -4.06 -8.91
CA TRP A 57 -7.04 -4.29 -7.59
C TRP A 57 -5.69 -3.59 -7.51
N GLU A 58 -4.88 -3.75 -8.54
CA GLU A 58 -3.56 -3.13 -8.58
C GLU A 58 -3.67 -1.61 -8.53
N PHE A 59 -4.63 -1.06 -9.22
CA PHE A 59 -4.88 0.39 -9.21
C PHE A 59 -5.23 0.88 -7.80
N LEU A 60 -6.13 0.18 -7.10
CA LEU A 60 -6.52 0.55 -5.75
C LEU A 60 -5.36 0.45 -4.76
N ILE A 61 -4.56 -0.61 -4.89
CA ILE A 61 -3.39 -0.80 -4.04
C ILE A 61 -2.39 0.32 -4.27
N ARG A 62 -2.11 0.66 -5.52
CA ARG A 62 -1.19 1.74 -5.86
C ARG A 62 -1.66 3.07 -5.32
N ARG A 63 -2.94 3.37 -5.46
CA ARG A 63 -3.52 4.60 -4.94
C ARG A 63 -3.41 4.67 -3.42
N THR A 64 -3.73 3.58 -2.74
CA THR A 64 -3.63 3.48 -1.28
C THR A 64 -2.18 3.71 -0.83
N VAL A 65 -1.22 3.10 -1.51
CA VAL A 65 0.20 3.29 -1.20
C VAL A 65 0.60 4.76 -1.37
N CYS A 66 0.15 5.40 -2.44
CA CYS A 66 0.45 6.81 -2.66
C CYS A 66 -0.14 7.70 -1.56
N ASP A 67 -1.37 7.44 -1.13
CA ASP A 67 -2.00 8.18 -0.05
C ASP A 67 -1.24 8.00 1.26
N ILE A 68 -0.82 6.77 1.57
CA ILE A 68 -0.02 6.49 2.76
C ILE A 68 1.33 7.21 2.70
N LEU A 69 1.99 7.18 1.55
CA LEU A 69 3.27 7.87 1.38
C LEU A 69 3.13 9.37 1.61
N ASN A 70 2.08 9.98 1.11
CA ASN A 70 1.82 11.40 1.33
C ASN A 70 1.66 11.69 2.81
N ASP A 71 0.92 10.85 3.54
CA ASP A 71 0.73 11.02 4.97
C ASP A 71 2.04 10.84 5.73
N LEU A 72 2.85 9.85 5.37
CA LEU A 72 4.15 9.63 6.01
C LEU A 72 5.09 10.81 5.78
N LYS A 73 5.12 11.34 4.56
CA LYS A 73 5.98 12.48 4.22
C LYS A 73 5.51 13.75 4.91
N ALA A 74 4.20 13.90 5.11
CA ALA A 74 3.64 15.06 5.80
C ALA A 74 3.71 14.96 7.32
N GLY A 75 4.01 13.77 7.86
CA GLY A 75 4.06 13.57 9.30
C GLY A 75 2.70 13.59 9.98
N THR A 76 1.63 13.23 9.27
CA THR A 76 0.26 13.26 9.80
C THR A 76 -0.15 11.96 10.49
N TYR A 77 0.68 10.97 10.50
CA TYR A 77 0.42 9.72 11.22
C TYR A 77 0.59 9.91 12.73
N ALA A 78 -0.25 9.25 13.46
CA ALA A 78 -0.17 9.31 14.91
C ALA A 78 0.87 8.35 15.46
#